data_ad501f6f561c1ea5740b5c9e778a66cb
#
_entry.id   ad501f6f561c1ea5740b5c9e778a66cb
#
_cell.length_a   1.000
_cell.length_b   1.000
_cell.length_c   1.000
_cell.angle_alpha   90.00
_cell.angle_beta   90.00
_cell.angle_gamma   90.00
#
_symmetry.space_group_name_H-M   'P 1'
#
loop_
_entity.id
_entity.type
_entity.pdbx_description
1 polymer ?
#
loop_
_entity_poly.entity_id
_entity_poly.type
_entity_poly.pdbx_seq_one_letter_code
_entity_poly.pdbx_strand_id
1 'polypeptide(L)'
;EFYNEFYVLDLILDRSEGEPKAAGVVAYELATGEIHVFTAKSVIFASGGFGKVFKTTSNAHTLTGDGMAIVYRKGLPLEDMEFYQFHPTGLAGLGVLLTEGARGEGGILRNVDGERFMERYAPTIKDLAPRDMVSRAMLQEVREGRGAGPHKDYVYLDLTHLPAAQIEEKLPDITEFARTYLGVDPVSELVPVFPTAHYAMGGIPTNIETEVLRNNTDVVPGLYAAGECACVSVHGSNRLGTNSLLDINVFGRRAGIAAAEYASTAEQPPLPEDAAGHVVSLVENL
;
A
#
# COMPACT_ATOMS: atom_id res chain seq x y z
N GLU A 1 -4.33 24.06 9.58
CA GLU A 1 -2.88 24.14 9.70
C GLU A 1 -2.23 22.89 9.17
N PHE A 2 -0.98 22.99 8.67
CA PHE A 2 -0.17 21.86 8.21
C PHE A 2 1.09 21.78 9.07
N TYR A 3 1.38 20.58 9.54
CA TYR A 3 2.58 20.28 10.34
C TYR A 3 3.48 19.36 9.50
N ASN A 4 4.30 19.97 8.62
CA ASN A 4 5.25 19.26 7.79
C ASN A 4 6.42 18.76 8.64
N GLU A 5 6.98 17.58 8.28
CA GLU A 5 8.09 16.95 9.00
C GLU A 5 7.78 16.58 10.46
N PHE A 6 6.50 16.37 10.76
CA PHE A 6 6.05 15.76 12.01
C PHE A 6 5.78 14.28 11.80
N TYR A 7 6.48 13.43 12.53
CA TYR A 7 6.34 12.00 12.46
C TYR A 7 5.48 11.50 13.62
N VAL A 8 4.30 11.00 13.33
CA VAL A 8 3.38 10.47 14.35
C VAL A 8 3.94 9.16 14.91
N LEU A 9 4.18 9.12 16.21
CA LEU A 9 4.76 7.99 16.93
C LEU A 9 3.73 7.19 17.71
N ASP A 10 2.65 7.82 18.17
CA ASP A 10 1.65 7.17 18.99
C ASP A 10 0.25 7.79 18.86
N LEU A 11 -0.77 6.97 19.15
CA LEU A 11 -2.17 7.36 19.29
C LEU A 11 -2.51 7.50 20.77
N ILE A 12 -3.15 8.59 21.15
CA ILE A 12 -3.63 8.80 22.51
C ILE A 12 -5.08 8.34 22.60
N LEU A 13 -5.34 7.38 23.48
CA LEU A 13 -6.67 6.90 23.80
C LEU A 13 -7.01 7.23 25.26
N ASP A 14 -8.13 7.91 25.47
CA ASP A 14 -8.76 8.01 26.78
C ASP A 14 -9.47 6.69 27.10
N ARG A 15 -9.20 6.13 28.27
CA ARG A 15 -9.81 4.89 28.78
C ARG A 15 -10.42 5.08 30.17
N SER A 16 -10.63 6.32 30.61
CA SER A 16 -11.12 6.67 31.94
C SER A 16 -12.51 6.09 32.23
N GLU A 17 -13.33 5.94 31.19
CA GLU A 17 -14.67 5.34 31.27
C GLU A 17 -14.68 3.83 30.90
N GLY A 18 -13.52 3.20 30.74
CA GLY A 18 -13.35 1.80 30.39
C GLY A 18 -13.22 1.55 28.89
N GLU A 19 -14.01 2.19 28.07
CA GLU A 19 -13.96 2.05 26.61
C GLU A 19 -13.03 3.07 25.99
N PRO A 20 -12.19 2.68 24.98
CA PRO A 20 -11.24 3.60 24.39
C PRO A 20 -11.95 4.66 23.55
N LYS A 21 -11.56 5.93 23.69
CA LYS A 21 -11.94 7.07 22.85
C LYS A 21 -10.67 7.74 22.32
N ALA A 22 -10.66 8.18 21.06
CA ALA A 22 -9.52 8.94 20.54
C ALA A 22 -9.44 10.31 21.23
N ALA A 23 -8.23 10.66 21.70
CA ALA A 23 -7.97 11.91 22.42
C ALA A 23 -6.89 12.78 21.74
N GLY A 24 -6.12 12.21 20.82
CA GLY A 24 -5.07 12.90 20.08
C GLY A 24 -3.95 11.98 19.60
N VAL A 25 -2.82 12.56 19.26
CA VAL A 25 -1.61 11.85 18.83
C VAL A 25 -0.35 12.46 19.46
N VAL A 26 0.70 11.64 19.54
CA VAL A 26 2.05 12.09 19.87
C VAL A 26 2.89 12.07 18.60
N ALA A 27 3.57 13.16 18.32
CA ALA A 27 4.42 13.28 17.14
C ALA A 27 5.82 13.81 17.51
N TYR A 28 6.78 13.42 16.69
CA TYR A 28 8.17 13.86 16.75
C TYR A 28 8.42 14.86 15.63
N GLU A 29 8.90 16.04 15.96
CA GLU A 29 9.31 17.03 14.99
C GLU A 29 10.72 16.72 14.49
N LEU A 30 10.84 16.37 13.20
CA LEU A 30 12.13 15.94 12.63
C LEU A 30 13.19 17.05 12.63
N ALA A 31 12.77 18.31 12.52
CA ALA A 31 13.68 19.46 12.46
C ALA A 31 14.34 19.77 13.81
N THR A 32 13.62 19.63 14.91
CA THR A 32 14.08 20.04 16.27
C THR A 32 14.42 18.87 17.17
N GLY A 33 13.84 17.70 16.91
CA GLY A 33 13.92 16.54 17.79
C GLY A 33 12.92 16.60 18.97
N GLU A 34 12.01 17.57 18.98
CA GLU A 34 11.04 17.73 20.06
C GLU A 34 9.84 16.79 19.89
N ILE A 35 9.26 16.38 21.03
CA ILE A 35 8.04 15.58 21.08
C ILE A 35 6.86 16.49 21.38
N HIS A 36 5.84 16.41 20.53
CA HIS A 36 4.63 17.20 20.61
C HIS A 36 3.40 16.33 20.87
N VAL A 37 2.49 16.82 21.68
CA VAL A 37 1.19 16.23 21.96
C VAL A 37 0.11 17.06 21.26
N PHE A 38 -0.58 16.45 20.30
CA PHE A 38 -1.72 17.06 19.62
C PHE A 38 -3.01 16.50 20.20
N THR A 39 -3.80 17.35 20.83
CA THR A 39 -5.13 16.98 21.32
C THR A 39 -6.16 17.09 20.21
N ALA A 40 -7.06 16.13 20.11
CA ALA A 40 -8.10 16.16 19.09
C ALA A 40 -9.35 15.42 19.57
N LYS A 41 -10.54 15.94 19.19
CA LYS A 41 -11.81 15.25 19.37
C LYS A 41 -11.97 14.06 18.43
N SER A 42 -11.34 14.14 17.24
CA SER A 42 -11.29 13.06 16.28
C SER A 42 -9.92 12.96 15.62
N VAL A 43 -9.51 11.73 15.30
CA VAL A 43 -8.26 11.39 14.61
C VAL A 43 -8.59 10.55 13.40
N ILE A 44 -8.02 10.90 12.24
CA ILE A 44 -8.16 10.12 11.00
C ILE A 44 -6.79 9.57 10.61
N PHE A 45 -6.65 8.26 10.53
CA PHE A 45 -5.49 7.62 9.94
C PHE A 45 -5.64 7.56 8.42
N ALA A 46 -4.68 8.13 7.68
CA ALA A 46 -4.58 8.10 6.23
C ALA A 46 -3.12 7.89 5.79
N SER A 47 -2.40 7.02 6.52
CA SER A 47 -0.95 6.84 6.45
C SER A 47 -0.48 5.97 5.29
N GLY A 48 -1.39 5.46 4.46
CA GLY A 48 -1.06 4.55 3.36
C GLY A 48 -0.65 3.16 3.82
N GLY A 49 -0.05 2.38 2.91
CA GLY A 49 0.26 0.97 3.11
C GLY A 49 1.57 0.69 3.83
N PHE A 50 2.05 -0.56 3.69
CA PHE A 50 3.26 -1.04 4.37
C PHE A 50 4.24 -1.78 3.43
N GLY A 51 4.29 -1.41 2.14
CA GLY A 51 5.11 -2.11 1.15
C GLY A 51 6.59 -2.18 1.48
N LYS A 52 7.10 -1.25 2.30
CA LYS A 52 8.51 -1.23 2.70
C LYS A 52 8.94 -2.33 3.68
N VAL A 53 8.02 -3.16 4.17
CA VAL A 53 8.39 -4.40 4.85
C VAL A 53 8.92 -5.47 3.89
N PHE A 54 8.62 -5.32 2.58
CA PHE A 54 9.12 -6.21 1.53
C PHE A 54 10.42 -5.68 0.93
N LYS A 55 11.35 -6.59 0.59
CA LYS A 55 12.64 -6.25 -0.03
C LYS A 55 12.45 -5.51 -1.36
N THR A 56 11.50 -5.97 -2.19
CA THR A 56 11.20 -5.39 -3.51
C THR A 56 9.76 -4.91 -3.51
N THR A 57 9.58 -3.61 -3.69
CA THR A 57 8.27 -2.96 -3.65
C THR A 57 8.22 -1.75 -4.57
N SER A 58 7.02 -1.48 -5.09
CA SER A 58 6.70 -0.25 -5.82
C SER A 58 6.39 0.94 -4.91
N ASN A 59 6.33 0.72 -3.59
CA ASN A 59 5.94 1.74 -2.64
C ASN A 59 7.08 2.70 -2.30
N ALA A 60 6.73 3.94 -1.97
CA ALA A 60 7.66 4.95 -1.47
C ALA A 60 8.33 4.51 -0.16
N HIS A 61 9.50 5.10 0.15
CA HIS A 61 10.27 4.76 1.35
C HIS A 61 9.53 5.02 2.66
N THR A 62 8.57 5.93 2.66
CA THR A 62 7.75 6.31 3.83
C THR A 62 6.58 5.35 4.11
N LEU A 63 6.29 4.38 3.23
CA LEU A 63 5.19 3.44 3.42
C LEU A 63 5.66 2.20 4.21
N THR A 64 5.90 2.41 5.48
CA THR A 64 6.47 1.47 6.45
C THR A 64 5.43 0.79 7.34
N GLY A 65 4.15 1.20 7.25
CA GLY A 65 3.05 0.61 8.02
C GLY A 65 2.89 1.18 9.43
N ASP A 66 3.52 2.32 9.71
CA ASP A 66 3.55 2.89 11.07
C ASP A 66 2.15 3.20 11.61
N GLY A 67 1.24 3.74 10.80
CA GLY A 67 -0.12 4.04 11.24
C GLY A 67 -0.87 2.79 11.72
N MET A 68 -0.77 1.69 10.96
CA MET A 68 -1.36 0.40 11.37
C MET A 68 -0.68 -0.15 12.63
N ALA A 69 0.66 -0.04 12.70
CA ALA A 69 1.41 -0.51 13.85
C ALA A 69 1.08 0.28 15.14
N ILE A 70 0.85 1.60 15.03
CA ILE A 70 0.41 2.45 16.14
C ILE A 70 -0.94 1.95 16.66
N VAL A 71 -1.92 1.76 15.78
CA VAL A 71 -3.26 1.28 16.14
C VAL A 71 -3.19 -0.10 16.80
N TYR A 72 -2.40 -1.02 16.22
CA TYR A 72 -2.21 -2.37 16.77
C TYR A 72 -1.56 -2.35 18.17
N ARG A 73 -0.53 -1.53 18.39
CA ARG A 73 0.13 -1.37 19.70
C ARG A 73 -0.80 -0.80 20.77
N LYS A 74 -1.88 -0.12 20.39
CA LYS A 74 -2.95 0.31 21.32
C LYS A 74 -3.95 -0.79 21.68
N GLY A 75 -3.74 -2.01 21.19
CA GLY A 75 -4.60 -3.16 21.44
C GLY A 75 -5.86 -3.19 20.60
N LEU A 76 -5.87 -2.45 19.49
CA LEU A 76 -6.94 -2.49 18.50
C LEU A 76 -6.60 -3.53 17.39
N PRO A 77 -7.60 -4.18 16.79
CA PRO A 77 -7.37 -5.20 15.78
C PRO A 77 -6.84 -4.64 14.46
N LEU A 78 -6.20 -5.49 13.67
CA LEU A 78 -6.01 -5.34 12.23
C LEU A 78 -6.73 -6.48 11.52
N GLU A 79 -7.19 -6.24 10.29
CA GLU A 79 -7.98 -7.19 9.50
C GLU A 79 -7.33 -7.45 8.15
N ASP A 80 -7.47 -8.67 7.63
CA ASP A 80 -7.06 -9.09 6.28
C ASP A 80 -5.56 -8.86 5.95
N MET A 81 -4.69 -8.86 6.95
CA MET A 81 -3.25 -8.54 6.79
C MET A 81 -2.49 -9.53 5.91
N GLU A 82 -3.02 -10.73 5.70
CA GLU A 82 -2.48 -11.74 4.78
C GLU A 82 -2.72 -11.39 3.31
N PHE A 83 -3.65 -10.49 3.00
CA PHE A 83 -3.97 -10.10 1.63
C PHE A 83 -3.11 -8.92 1.18
N TYR A 84 -1.98 -9.25 0.58
CA TYR A 84 -1.08 -8.26 -0.02
C TYR A 84 -0.97 -8.49 -1.53
N GLN A 85 -1.27 -7.47 -2.34
CA GLN A 85 -1.22 -7.56 -3.79
C GLN A 85 0.19 -7.34 -4.30
N PHE A 86 0.67 -8.29 -5.12
CA PHE A 86 1.89 -8.13 -5.90
C PHE A 86 1.53 -7.69 -7.32
N HIS A 87 2.16 -6.61 -7.80
CA HIS A 87 2.00 -6.20 -9.18
C HIS A 87 2.95 -7.02 -10.07
N PRO A 88 2.46 -7.66 -11.15
CA PRO A 88 3.27 -8.56 -11.97
C PRO A 88 4.48 -7.88 -12.60
N THR A 89 4.31 -6.67 -13.13
CA THR A 89 5.31 -5.99 -13.93
C THR A 89 6.07 -4.91 -13.16
N GLY A 90 6.79 -5.30 -12.11
CA GLY A 90 7.86 -4.49 -11.54
C GLY A 90 9.17 -4.71 -12.29
N LEU A 91 9.98 -3.68 -12.48
CA LEU A 91 11.34 -3.84 -13.00
C LEU A 91 12.14 -4.77 -12.09
N ALA A 92 12.73 -5.81 -12.67
CA ALA A 92 13.41 -6.85 -11.91
C ALA A 92 14.54 -6.27 -11.04
N GLY A 93 14.55 -6.65 -9.76
CA GLY A 93 15.52 -6.17 -8.77
C GLY A 93 15.27 -4.78 -8.20
N LEU A 94 14.52 -3.92 -8.87
CA LEU A 94 14.26 -2.53 -8.47
C LEU A 94 12.87 -2.31 -7.87
N GLY A 95 11.88 -3.05 -8.38
CA GLY A 95 10.48 -2.91 -7.95
C GLY A 95 9.74 -1.70 -8.53
N VAL A 96 10.39 -0.90 -9.38
CA VAL A 96 9.73 0.22 -10.08
C VAL A 96 8.61 -0.31 -10.96
N LEU A 97 7.42 0.27 -10.79
CA LEU A 97 6.21 -0.21 -11.44
C LEU A 97 6.20 0.11 -12.93
N LEU A 98 6.01 -0.92 -13.76
CA LEU A 98 5.52 -0.75 -15.13
C LEU A 98 4.00 -0.93 -15.14
N THR A 99 3.30 0.06 -15.67
CA THR A 99 1.81 0.05 -15.67
C THR A 99 1.24 -1.22 -16.30
N GLU A 100 0.10 -1.67 -15.80
CA GLU A 100 -0.68 -2.77 -16.38
C GLU A 100 -1.06 -2.50 -17.83
N GLY A 101 -1.12 -1.22 -18.24
CA GLY A 101 -1.33 -0.79 -19.62
C GLY A 101 -0.39 -1.46 -20.62
N ALA A 102 0.86 -1.82 -20.24
CA ALA A 102 1.78 -2.53 -21.11
C ALA A 102 1.18 -3.86 -21.64
N ARG A 103 0.56 -4.63 -20.75
CA ARG A 103 -0.13 -5.87 -21.13
C ARG A 103 -1.44 -5.59 -21.87
N GLY A 104 -2.12 -4.49 -21.50
CA GLY A 104 -3.33 -4.02 -22.18
C GLY A 104 -3.08 -3.62 -23.63
N GLU A 105 -1.94 -2.98 -23.92
CA GLU A 105 -1.51 -2.61 -25.29
C GLU A 105 -0.95 -3.80 -26.09
N GLY A 106 -0.89 -4.99 -25.50
CA GLY A 106 -0.49 -6.22 -26.19
C GLY A 106 0.84 -6.82 -25.74
N GLY A 107 1.44 -6.32 -24.65
CA GLY A 107 2.66 -6.89 -24.10
C GLY A 107 2.51 -8.34 -23.66
N ILE A 108 3.51 -9.16 -23.96
CA ILE A 108 3.54 -10.60 -23.73
C ILE A 108 4.57 -10.93 -22.65
N LEU A 109 4.19 -11.78 -21.69
CA LEU A 109 5.12 -12.32 -20.71
C LEU A 109 5.79 -13.59 -21.23
N ARG A 110 7.14 -13.60 -21.22
CA ARG A 110 7.95 -14.71 -21.70
C ARG A 110 8.92 -15.22 -20.64
N ASN A 111 9.07 -16.52 -20.55
CA ASN A 111 10.13 -17.17 -19.78
C ASN A 111 11.47 -17.14 -20.53
N VAL A 112 12.53 -17.75 -19.96
CA VAL A 112 13.87 -17.79 -20.57
C VAL A 112 13.89 -18.54 -21.93
N ASP A 113 12.98 -19.49 -22.12
CA ASP A 113 12.87 -20.27 -23.36
C ASP A 113 12.09 -19.51 -24.46
N GLY A 114 11.65 -18.28 -24.18
CA GLY A 114 10.87 -17.45 -25.09
C GLY A 114 9.39 -17.84 -25.16
N GLU A 115 8.93 -18.76 -24.31
CA GLU A 115 7.56 -19.22 -24.29
C GLU A 115 6.63 -18.16 -23.67
N ARG A 116 5.47 -17.92 -24.27
CA ARG A 116 4.37 -17.17 -23.69
C ARG A 116 3.66 -18.03 -22.65
N PHE A 117 4.24 -18.15 -21.45
CA PHE A 117 3.83 -19.11 -20.43
C PHE A 117 2.39 -18.89 -19.92
N MET A 118 1.86 -17.67 -20.01
CA MET A 118 0.48 -17.40 -19.57
C MET A 118 -0.58 -18.19 -20.36
N GLU A 119 -0.26 -18.72 -21.54
CA GLU A 119 -1.15 -19.63 -22.26
C GLU A 119 -1.40 -20.95 -21.53
N ARG A 120 -0.48 -21.40 -20.67
CA ARG A 120 -0.67 -22.58 -19.80
C ARG A 120 -1.52 -22.29 -18.57
N TYR A 121 -1.32 -21.10 -17.96
CA TYR A 121 -1.96 -20.76 -16.69
C TYR A 121 -3.34 -20.13 -16.87
N ALA A 122 -3.55 -19.40 -17.95
CA ALA A 122 -4.81 -18.71 -18.26
C ALA A 122 -5.09 -18.75 -19.77
N PRO A 123 -5.47 -19.89 -20.36
CA PRO A 123 -5.56 -20.07 -21.82
C PRO A 123 -6.45 -19.06 -22.54
N THR A 124 -7.50 -18.59 -21.89
CA THR A 124 -8.49 -17.67 -22.48
C THR A 124 -8.04 -16.22 -22.45
N ILE A 125 -7.61 -15.73 -21.30
CA ILE A 125 -7.29 -14.30 -21.06
C ILE A 125 -5.79 -14.01 -21.05
N LYS A 126 -4.97 -15.06 -21.00
CA LYS A 126 -3.51 -15.01 -21.09
C LYS A 126 -2.89 -13.93 -20.19
N ASP A 127 -2.08 -13.03 -20.76
CA ASP A 127 -1.37 -11.97 -20.04
C ASP A 127 -2.31 -10.92 -19.41
N LEU A 128 -3.61 -10.91 -19.77
CA LEU A 128 -4.64 -10.06 -19.18
C LEU A 128 -5.34 -10.70 -17.97
N ALA A 129 -4.83 -11.83 -17.47
CA ALA A 129 -5.33 -12.45 -16.26
C ALA A 129 -5.16 -11.52 -15.04
N PRO A 130 -5.94 -11.71 -13.94
CA PRO A 130 -5.81 -10.96 -12.70
C PRO A 130 -4.38 -10.97 -12.16
N ARG A 131 -4.00 -9.89 -11.50
CA ARG A 131 -2.61 -9.65 -11.02
C ARG A 131 -2.07 -10.79 -10.18
N ASP A 132 -2.87 -11.34 -9.29
CA ASP A 132 -2.48 -12.45 -8.42
C ASP A 132 -2.20 -13.74 -9.21
N MET A 133 -3.00 -14.02 -10.23
CA MET A 133 -2.79 -15.18 -11.11
C MET A 133 -1.51 -15.03 -11.93
N VAL A 134 -1.29 -13.85 -12.52
CA VAL A 134 -0.07 -13.56 -13.28
C VAL A 134 1.17 -13.63 -12.40
N SER A 135 1.13 -13.01 -11.22
CA SER A 135 2.27 -13.01 -10.28
C SER A 135 2.63 -14.42 -9.81
N ARG A 136 1.62 -15.25 -9.52
CA ARG A 136 1.85 -16.67 -9.16
C ARG A 136 2.42 -17.48 -10.33
N ALA A 137 1.95 -17.26 -11.55
CA ALA A 137 2.48 -17.92 -12.73
C ALA A 137 3.94 -17.55 -12.96
N MET A 138 4.32 -16.25 -12.84
CA MET A 138 5.71 -15.81 -12.95
C MET A 138 6.60 -16.45 -11.90
N LEU A 139 6.15 -16.50 -10.64
CA LEU A 139 6.89 -17.16 -9.57
C LEU A 139 7.05 -18.67 -9.85
N GLN A 140 6.05 -19.32 -10.40
CA GLN A 140 6.11 -20.73 -10.77
C GLN A 140 7.14 -20.97 -11.87
N GLU A 141 7.18 -20.13 -12.92
CA GLU A 141 8.21 -20.21 -13.96
C GLU A 141 9.62 -20.12 -13.38
N VAL A 142 9.86 -19.18 -12.48
CA VAL A 142 11.14 -19.02 -11.79
C VAL A 142 11.49 -20.25 -10.93
N ARG A 143 10.54 -20.76 -10.14
CA ARG A 143 10.74 -21.94 -9.28
C ARG A 143 11.03 -23.22 -10.06
N GLU A 144 10.46 -23.35 -11.23
CA GLU A 144 10.70 -24.49 -12.13
C GLU A 144 11.95 -24.35 -13.02
N GLY A 145 12.74 -23.30 -12.78
CA GLY A 145 14.04 -23.09 -13.45
C GLY A 145 13.94 -22.41 -14.81
N ARG A 146 12.74 -21.94 -15.21
CA ARG A 146 12.54 -21.19 -16.46
C ARG A 146 12.63 -19.67 -16.28
N GLY A 147 13.13 -19.23 -15.15
CA GLY A 147 13.50 -17.84 -14.94
C GLY A 147 14.67 -17.42 -15.80
N ALA A 148 14.73 -16.13 -16.11
CA ALA A 148 15.76 -15.48 -16.91
C ALA A 148 16.82 -14.78 -16.05
N GLY A 149 17.92 -14.36 -16.67
CA GLY A 149 19.03 -13.65 -16.06
C GLY A 149 20.02 -14.53 -15.33
N PRO A 150 21.08 -13.95 -14.76
CA PRO A 150 22.17 -14.68 -14.15
C PRO A 150 21.74 -15.49 -12.91
N HIS A 151 20.71 -15.03 -12.21
CA HIS A 151 20.15 -15.68 -11.02
C HIS A 151 18.88 -16.48 -11.31
N LYS A 152 18.40 -16.48 -12.54
CA LYS A 152 17.14 -17.12 -12.97
C LYS A 152 15.92 -16.69 -12.14
N ASP A 153 15.84 -15.43 -11.77
CA ASP A 153 14.93 -14.88 -10.77
C ASP A 153 13.90 -13.88 -11.33
N TYR A 154 13.82 -13.72 -12.66
CA TYR A 154 12.83 -12.88 -13.31
C TYR A 154 12.32 -13.50 -14.62
N VAL A 155 11.33 -12.87 -15.25
CA VAL A 155 10.83 -13.17 -16.58
C VAL A 155 10.88 -11.93 -17.45
N TYR A 156 10.50 -12.02 -18.71
CA TYR A 156 10.52 -10.90 -19.65
C TYR A 156 9.12 -10.41 -19.96
N LEU A 157 8.98 -9.07 -20.07
CA LEU A 157 7.90 -8.41 -20.78
C LEU A 157 8.39 -8.10 -22.20
N ASP A 158 7.72 -8.68 -23.19
CA ASP A 158 8.01 -8.50 -24.60
C ASP A 158 7.04 -7.50 -25.22
N LEU A 159 7.55 -6.38 -25.70
CA LEU A 159 6.84 -5.35 -26.48
C LEU A 159 7.38 -5.28 -27.91
N THR A 160 8.44 -6.00 -28.26
CA THR A 160 9.19 -5.85 -29.52
C THR A 160 8.38 -6.16 -30.76
N HIS A 161 7.26 -6.89 -30.61
CA HIS A 161 6.33 -7.21 -31.71
C HIS A 161 5.33 -6.08 -31.99
N LEU A 162 5.27 -5.04 -31.14
CA LEU A 162 4.42 -3.86 -31.32
C LEU A 162 5.11 -2.80 -32.18
N PRO A 163 4.36 -1.96 -32.91
CA PRO A 163 4.95 -0.83 -33.61
C PRO A 163 5.63 0.14 -32.64
N ALA A 164 6.84 0.60 -32.98
CA ALA A 164 7.59 1.55 -32.14
C ALA A 164 6.77 2.81 -31.78
N ALA A 165 6.03 3.35 -32.76
CA ALA A 165 5.17 4.52 -32.55
C ALA A 165 4.06 4.25 -31.52
N GLN A 166 3.50 3.04 -31.46
CA GLN A 166 2.51 2.68 -30.45
C GLN A 166 3.13 2.63 -29.06
N ILE A 167 4.34 2.06 -28.92
CA ILE A 167 5.05 1.97 -27.64
C ILE A 167 5.36 3.37 -27.12
N GLU A 168 5.90 4.24 -27.98
CA GLU A 168 6.29 5.60 -27.60
C GLU A 168 5.09 6.50 -27.28
N GLU A 169 3.96 6.33 -27.98
CA GLU A 169 2.74 7.12 -27.76
C GLU A 169 1.95 6.62 -26.53
N LYS A 170 1.79 5.30 -26.37
CA LYS A 170 0.90 4.71 -25.37
C LYS A 170 1.61 4.34 -24.06
N LEU A 171 2.91 4.11 -24.11
CA LEU A 171 3.71 3.61 -23.00
C LEU A 171 4.97 4.45 -22.76
N PRO A 172 4.89 5.81 -22.77
CA PRO A 172 6.07 6.66 -22.64
C PRO A 172 6.82 6.42 -21.32
N ASP A 173 6.10 6.29 -20.19
CA ASP A 173 6.71 6.07 -18.88
C ASP A 173 7.47 4.73 -18.82
N ILE A 174 6.93 3.67 -19.45
CA ILE A 174 7.58 2.36 -19.51
C ILE A 174 8.88 2.43 -20.26
N THR A 175 8.85 3.11 -21.40
CA THR A 175 10.02 3.32 -22.27
C THR A 175 11.10 4.09 -21.52
N GLU A 176 10.72 5.18 -20.86
CA GLU A 176 11.65 6.00 -20.08
C GLU A 176 12.25 5.22 -18.90
N PHE A 177 11.41 4.50 -18.14
CA PHE A 177 11.88 3.75 -16.96
C PHE A 177 12.80 2.60 -17.34
N ALA A 178 12.46 1.82 -18.37
CA ALA A 178 13.31 0.72 -18.82
C ALA A 178 14.66 1.22 -19.32
N ARG A 179 14.67 2.29 -20.12
CA ARG A 179 15.90 2.92 -20.63
C ARG A 179 16.75 3.51 -19.50
N THR A 180 16.12 4.23 -18.57
CA THR A 180 16.83 4.96 -17.50
C THR A 180 17.37 4.01 -16.43
N TYR A 181 16.57 3.07 -15.98
CA TYR A 181 16.92 2.23 -14.82
C TYR A 181 17.61 0.91 -15.18
N LEU A 182 17.32 0.36 -16.36
CA LEU A 182 17.89 -0.92 -16.79
C LEU A 182 18.82 -0.81 -18.01
N GLY A 183 18.82 0.32 -18.71
CA GLY A 183 19.53 0.48 -19.98
C GLY A 183 18.94 -0.36 -21.12
N VAL A 184 17.66 -0.76 -21.01
CA VAL A 184 16.95 -1.61 -21.97
C VAL A 184 15.98 -0.78 -22.80
N ASP A 185 16.00 -0.94 -24.10
CA ASP A 185 15.03 -0.30 -25.01
C ASP A 185 13.84 -1.24 -25.29
N PRO A 186 12.63 -0.96 -24.74
CA PRO A 186 11.46 -1.82 -24.93
C PRO A 186 11.02 -1.99 -26.39
N VAL A 187 11.44 -1.09 -27.28
CA VAL A 187 11.14 -1.19 -28.73
C VAL A 187 11.89 -2.34 -29.39
N SER A 188 13.08 -2.66 -28.91
CA SER A 188 13.97 -3.64 -29.53
C SER A 188 14.44 -4.75 -28.61
N GLU A 189 14.21 -4.62 -27.30
CA GLU A 189 14.72 -5.54 -26.30
C GLU A 189 13.63 -5.99 -25.32
N LEU A 190 13.81 -7.18 -24.75
CA LEU A 190 12.91 -7.72 -23.73
C LEU A 190 13.16 -7.05 -22.38
N VAL A 191 12.10 -6.58 -21.72
CA VAL A 191 12.22 -5.90 -20.42
C VAL A 191 12.18 -6.90 -19.28
N PRO A 192 13.22 -7.00 -18.43
CA PRO A 192 13.21 -7.84 -17.24
C PRO A 192 12.17 -7.38 -16.23
N VAL A 193 11.22 -8.26 -15.85
CA VAL A 193 10.15 -7.97 -14.90
C VAL A 193 9.97 -9.09 -13.89
N PHE A 194 9.57 -8.70 -12.67
CA PHE A 194 9.20 -9.66 -11.62
C PHE A 194 8.12 -9.08 -10.71
N PRO A 195 7.29 -9.92 -10.07
CA PRO A 195 6.28 -9.42 -9.14
C PRO A 195 6.87 -8.56 -8.03
N THR A 196 6.31 -7.37 -7.84
CA THR A 196 6.70 -6.41 -6.82
C THR A 196 5.57 -6.19 -5.83
N ALA A 197 5.90 -6.10 -4.54
CA ALA A 197 4.93 -5.78 -3.50
C ALA A 197 4.33 -4.39 -3.78
N HIS A 198 2.99 -4.29 -3.83
CA HIS A 198 2.34 -3.12 -4.42
C HIS A 198 1.24 -2.51 -3.56
N TYR A 199 0.31 -3.31 -3.02
CA TYR A 199 -0.86 -2.78 -2.31
C TYR A 199 -1.35 -3.71 -1.20
N ALA A 200 -1.60 -3.13 -0.01
CA ALA A 200 -2.23 -3.81 1.11
C ALA A 200 -3.76 -3.75 0.97
N MET A 201 -4.46 -4.91 0.95
CA MET A 201 -5.92 -4.93 1.02
C MET A 201 -6.42 -4.87 2.46
N GLY A 202 -5.66 -5.43 3.38
CA GLY A 202 -5.92 -5.37 4.82
C GLY A 202 -5.39 -4.10 5.48
N GLY A 203 -5.74 -3.92 6.75
CA GLY A 203 -5.34 -2.76 7.53
C GLY A 203 -6.17 -2.57 8.79
N ILE A 204 -6.39 -1.32 9.17
CA ILE A 204 -7.23 -0.93 10.31
C ILE A 204 -8.69 -1.18 9.92
N PRO A 205 -9.42 -2.09 10.62
CA PRO A 205 -10.81 -2.42 10.28
C PRO A 205 -11.73 -1.21 10.51
N THR A 206 -12.59 -0.94 9.53
CA THR A 206 -13.57 0.14 9.62
C THR A 206 -14.96 -0.31 9.17
N ASN A 207 -15.99 0.36 9.69
CA ASN A 207 -17.31 0.26 9.12
C ASN A 207 -17.42 1.14 7.85
N ILE A 208 -18.61 1.16 7.23
CA ILE A 208 -18.89 1.95 6.02
C ILE A 208 -18.74 3.47 6.23
N GLU A 209 -18.88 3.96 7.46
CA GLU A 209 -18.69 5.36 7.83
C GLU A 209 -17.24 5.68 8.21
N THR A 210 -16.33 4.71 8.01
CA THR A 210 -14.88 4.81 8.29
C THR A 210 -14.49 4.88 9.75
N GLU A 211 -15.44 4.63 10.66
CA GLU A 211 -15.15 4.51 12.08
C GLU A 211 -14.34 3.24 12.35
N VAL A 212 -13.26 3.37 13.11
CA VAL A 212 -12.38 2.23 13.43
C VAL A 212 -13.10 1.27 14.38
N LEU A 213 -13.07 -0.01 14.03
CA LEU A 213 -13.66 -1.08 14.81
C LEU A 213 -12.67 -1.62 15.85
N ARG A 214 -13.12 -1.81 17.10
CA ARG A 214 -12.35 -2.50 18.15
C ARG A 214 -12.67 -3.99 18.23
N ASN A 215 -13.76 -4.41 17.60
CA ASN A 215 -14.19 -5.79 17.38
C ASN A 215 -15.14 -5.82 16.18
N ASN A 216 -15.88 -6.90 15.97
CA ASN A 216 -16.73 -7.05 14.77
C ASN A 216 -17.89 -6.04 14.68
N THR A 217 -18.23 -5.31 15.73
CA THR A 217 -19.43 -4.45 15.78
C THR A 217 -19.21 -3.09 16.41
N ASP A 218 -18.30 -3.02 17.39
CA ASP A 218 -18.16 -1.82 18.20
C ASP A 218 -17.06 -0.91 17.66
N VAL A 219 -17.36 0.36 17.58
CA VAL A 219 -16.44 1.39 17.12
C VAL A 219 -15.60 1.96 18.27
N VAL A 220 -14.48 2.58 17.92
CA VAL A 220 -13.69 3.46 18.80
C VAL A 220 -14.14 4.90 18.55
N PRO A 221 -14.89 5.53 19.45
CA PRO A 221 -15.39 6.90 19.25
C PRO A 221 -14.26 7.88 18.95
N GLY A 222 -14.47 8.70 17.91
CA GLY A 222 -13.50 9.71 17.48
C GLY A 222 -12.30 9.16 16.68
N LEU A 223 -12.22 7.85 16.42
CA LEU A 223 -11.14 7.25 15.62
C LEU A 223 -11.66 6.79 14.25
N TYR A 224 -10.97 7.23 13.20
CA TYR A 224 -11.30 6.96 11.80
C TYR A 224 -10.08 6.49 11.03
N ALA A 225 -10.30 5.73 9.96
CA ALA A 225 -9.24 5.38 9.01
C ALA A 225 -9.81 5.33 7.58
N ALA A 226 -8.99 5.74 6.59
CA ALA A 226 -9.38 5.72 5.19
C ALA A 226 -8.17 5.50 4.27
N GLY A 227 -8.42 4.98 3.08
CA GLY A 227 -7.39 4.63 2.10
C GLY A 227 -6.62 3.37 2.49
N GLU A 228 -5.43 3.17 1.95
CA GLU A 228 -4.70 1.91 2.02
C GLU A 228 -4.31 1.45 3.43
N CYS A 229 -4.32 2.33 4.43
CA CYS A 229 -4.11 1.91 5.82
C CYS A 229 -5.37 1.30 6.47
N ALA A 230 -6.54 1.46 5.85
CA ALA A 230 -7.82 1.00 6.37
C ALA A 230 -8.31 -0.26 5.65
N CYS A 231 -9.09 -1.08 6.33
CA CYS A 231 -9.79 -2.22 5.76
C CYS A 231 -11.30 -2.05 5.94
N VAL A 232 -11.97 -1.58 4.90
CA VAL A 232 -13.44 -1.56 4.79
C VAL A 232 -13.95 -2.76 3.98
N SER A 233 -13.07 -3.71 3.67
CA SER A 233 -13.28 -4.96 2.94
C SER A 233 -13.75 -4.82 1.48
N VAL A 234 -13.67 -3.62 0.86
CA VAL A 234 -14.12 -3.41 -0.52
C VAL A 234 -13.19 -4.04 -1.57
N HIS A 235 -11.97 -4.38 -1.21
CA HIS A 235 -10.99 -4.97 -2.12
C HIS A 235 -10.93 -6.50 -2.06
N GLY A 236 -11.51 -7.11 -1.04
CA GLY A 236 -11.40 -8.56 -0.81
C GLY A 236 -9.93 -8.99 -0.74
N SER A 237 -9.62 -10.14 -1.31
CA SER A 237 -8.25 -10.67 -1.31
C SER A 237 -7.36 -10.13 -2.44
N ASN A 238 -7.91 -9.38 -3.40
CA ASN A 238 -7.15 -8.90 -4.57
C ASN A 238 -7.83 -7.68 -5.22
N ARG A 239 -7.30 -6.50 -4.99
CA ARG A 239 -7.81 -5.22 -5.48
C ARG A 239 -7.82 -5.17 -7.01
N LEU A 240 -8.91 -4.73 -7.62
CA LEU A 240 -8.97 -4.42 -9.04
C LEU A 240 -8.10 -3.19 -9.37
N GLY A 241 -7.52 -3.19 -10.55
CA GLY A 241 -6.72 -2.06 -11.04
C GLY A 241 -7.47 -0.73 -10.91
N THR A 242 -6.78 0.34 -10.49
CA THR A 242 -7.32 1.69 -10.24
C THR A 242 -8.30 1.85 -9.06
N ASN A 243 -8.86 0.79 -8.51
CA ASN A 243 -9.85 0.90 -7.42
C ASN A 243 -9.30 1.56 -6.14
N SER A 244 -7.96 1.61 -5.95
CA SER A 244 -7.39 2.40 -4.85
C SER A 244 -7.72 3.89 -4.94
N LEU A 245 -7.83 4.44 -6.16
CA LEU A 245 -8.21 5.85 -6.36
C LEU A 245 -9.68 6.09 -6.02
N LEU A 246 -10.56 5.12 -6.29
CA LEU A 246 -11.96 5.20 -5.89
C LEU A 246 -12.10 5.11 -4.37
N ASP A 247 -11.38 4.17 -3.75
CA ASP A 247 -11.34 3.97 -2.31
C ASP A 247 -10.97 5.26 -1.58
N ILE A 248 -9.80 5.84 -1.86
CA ILE A 248 -9.34 7.06 -1.19
C ILE A 248 -10.28 8.25 -1.37
N ASN A 249 -10.92 8.38 -2.54
CA ASN A 249 -11.88 9.46 -2.79
C ASN A 249 -13.19 9.25 -2.03
N VAL A 250 -13.74 8.04 -2.09
CA VAL A 250 -15.03 7.73 -1.45
C VAL A 250 -14.90 7.74 0.08
N PHE A 251 -13.97 6.92 0.59
CA PHE A 251 -13.85 6.75 2.04
C PHE A 251 -13.10 7.91 2.71
N GLY A 252 -12.14 8.56 2.04
CA GLY A 252 -11.52 9.78 2.54
C GLY A 252 -12.55 10.92 2.74
N ARG A 253 -13.48 11.07 1.78
CA ARG A 253 -14.59 12.03 1.93
C ARG A 253 -15.54 11.65 3.06
N ARG A 254 -15.90 10.36 3.19
CA ARG A 254 -16.77 9.87 4.29
C ARG A 254 -16.12 10.10 5.64
N ALA A 255 -14.82 9.77 5.78
CA ALA A 255 -14.04 10.00 7.00
C ALA A 255 -14.05 11.47 7.42
N GLY A 256 -13.83 12.38 6.48
CA GLY A 256 -13.86 13.81 6.75
C GLY A 256 -15.22 14.32 7.24
N ILE A 257 -16.31 13.82 6.65
CA ILE A 257 -17.68 14.19 7.06
C ILE A 257 -17.98 13.61 8.45
N ALA A 258 -17.80 12.30 8.65
CA ALA A 258 -18.11 11.63 9.92
C ALA A 258 -17.29 12.19 11.09
N ALA A 259 -15.99 12.41 10.88
CA ALA A 259 -15.12 13.01 11.89
C ALA A 259 -15.52 14.45 12.25
N ALA A 260 -15.93 15.26 11.26
CA ALA A 260 -16.38 16.63 11.51
C ALA A 260 -17.72 16.67 12.26
N GLU A 261 -18.68 15.81 11.89
CA GLU A 261 -19.96 15.68 12.58
C GLU A 261 -19.75 15.26 14.04
N TYR A 262 -18.95 14.23 14.28
CA TYR A 262 -18.59 13.79 15.63
C TYR A 262 -17.94 14.93 16.43
N ALA A 263 -16.90 15.58 15.89
CA ALA A 263 -16.17 16.64 16.58
C ALA A 263 -17.02 17.87 16.90
N SER A 264 -18.11 18.11 16.15
CA SER A 264 -19.02 19.24 16.38
C SER A 264 -19.82 19.10 17.68
N THR A 265 -20.09 17.88 18.11
CA THR A 265 -20.94 17.58 19.28
C THR A 265 -20.18 16.94 20.44
N ALA A 266 -19.07 16.27 20.16
CA ALA A 266 -18.27 15.62 21.18
C ALA A 266 -17.50 16.64 22.04
N GLU A 267 -17.33 16.32 23.32
CA GLU A 267 -16.37 16.99 24.18
C GLU A 267 -14.95 16.48 23.91
N GLN A 268 -13.94 17.31 24.19
CA GLN A 268 -12.54 16.89 24.12
C GLN A 268 -12.27 15.84 25.23
N PRO A 269 -11.89 14.61 24.89
CA PRO A 269 -11.53 13.63 25.92
C PRO A 269 -10.33 14.10 26.75
N PRO A 270 -10.28 13.75 28.03
CA PRO A 270 -9.12 14.08 28.87
C PRO A 270 -7.88 13.33 28.35
N LEU A 271 -6.72 13.98 28.49
CA LEU A 271 -5.47 13.32 28.23
C LEU A 271 -5.08 12.45 29.43
N PRO A 272 -4.50 11.25 29.22
CA PRO A 272 -3.79 10.53 30.28
C PRO A 272 -2.71 11.41 30.91
N GLU A 273 -2.43 11.26 32.20
CA GLU A 273 -1.44 12.06 32.93
C GLU A 273 -0.06 12.04 32.28
N ASP A 274 0.31 10.92 31.66
CA ASP A 274 1.57 10.73 30.94
C ASP A 274 1.31 10.35 29.45
N ALA A 275 0.66 11.23 28.71
CA ALA A 275 0.27 10.98 27.33
C ALA A 275 1.45 10.71 26.36
N ALA A 276 2.63 11.28 26.63
CA ALA A 276 3.83 11.13 25.83
C ALA A 276 4.89 10.20 26.42
N GLY A 277 4.77 9.76 27.68
CA GLY A 277 5.86 9.12 28.41
C GLY A 277 6.38 7.85 27.77
N HIS A 278 5.48 7.03 27.17
CA HIS A 278 5.91 5.86 26.42
C HIS A 278 6.80 6.23 25.21
N VAL A 279 6.43 7.28 24.50
CA VAL A 279 7.19 7.76 23.32
C VAL A 279 8.53 8.36 23.75
N VAL A 280 8.54 9.19 24.81
CA VAL A 280 9.77 9.77 25.37
C VAL A 280 10.74 8.65 25.75
N SER A 281 10.25 7.64 26.50
CA SER A 281 11.07 6.50 26.90
C SER A 281 11.61 5.68 25.72
N LEU A 282 10.85 5.54 24.63
CA LEU A 282 11.33 4.88 23.43
C LEU A 282 12.45 5.67 22.76
N VAL A 283 12.29 6.98 22.61
CA VAL A 283 13.27 7.85 21.95
C VAL A 283 14.57 7.96 22.79
N GLU A 284 14.47 8.04 24.12
CA GLU A 284 15.63 8.08 25.01
C GLU A 284 16.45 6.78 25.02
N ASN A 285 15.87 5.67 24.62
CA ASN A 285 16.53 4.34 24.59
C ASN A 285 17.08 3.97 23.20
N LEU A 286 16.96 4.84 22.20
CA LEU A 286 17.55 4.68 20.87
C LEU A 286 18.97 5.23 20.84
#